data_7a83d57c4c3476d05e534c3c67adc67f
#
_entry.id   7a83d57c4c3476d05e534c3c67adc67f
#
_cell.length_a   1.000
_cell.length_b   1.000
_cell.length_c   1.000
_cell.angle_alpha   90.00
_cell.angle_beta   90.00
_cell.angle_gamma   90.00
#
_symmetry.space_group_name_H-M   'P 1'
#
loop_
_entity.id
_entity.type
_entity.pdbx_description
1 polymer ?
#
loop_
_entity_poly.entity_id
_entity_poly.type
_entity_poly.pdbx_seq_one_letter_code
_entity_poly.pdbx_strand_id
1 'polypeptide(L)'
;LRRYLHRVAGKKLLKLFGGRLRFLGIGGAKLDGGAEKFLLEAKVPYAIGYGLTETAPLLAGAAPSQVRLGSTGPQAPGVQLRLEHINPDTRQGEVVALTPSVMLGYFKNPEATKEVFTDDGWFRTGDLGEFDKDGWLYIKGRLKNMIVGPGGENIYPEDIETVLNSHVYIADSIVTEQEGRLVALVHFNRDEIEAMVDNWREEWETKKEAWEAKTEQLKKEIMDFVNAKVNRFSRISEVVEEKDDFAKTPTHKIKRFLYNRSKDNDKPQREQPAGKPETK
;
A
#
# COMPACT_ATOMS: atom_id res chain seq x y z
N LEU A 1 -7.54 -19.30 -23.90
CA LEU A 1 -7.35 -20.22 -22.76
C LEU A 1 -7.30 -19.47 -21.43
N ARG A 2 -6.38 -18.50 -21.20
CA ARG A 2 -6.22 -17.76 -19.92
C ARG A 2 -7.53 -17.17 -19.42
N ARG A 3 -8.25 -16.37 -20.22
CA ARG A 3 -9.54 -15.76 -19.83
C ARG A 3 -10.62 -16.79 -19.47
N TYR A 4 -10.61 -17.95 -20.09
CA TYR A 4 -11.51 -19.05 -19.73
C TYR A 4 -11.17 -19.61 -18.35
N LEU A 5 -9.88 -19.90 -18.09
CA LEU A 5 -9.40 -20.39 -16.79
C LEU A 5 -9.71 -19.36 -15.68
N HIS A 6 -9.46 -18.06 -15.92
CA HIS A 6 -9.80 -17.02 -14.96
C HIS A 6 -11.30 -16.96 -14.64
N ARG A 7 -12.17 -17.17 -15.64
CA ARG A 7 -13.64 -17.23 -15.39
C ARG A 7 -14.04 -18.45 -14.55
N VAL A 8 -13.40 -19.59 -14.77
CA VAL A 8 -13.65 -20.80 -13.96
C VAL A 8 -13.17 -20.57 -12.51
N ALA A 9 -11.98 -20.01 -12.34
CA ALA A 9 -11.43 -19.65 -11.04
C ALA A 9 -12.31 -18.59 -10.33
N GLY A 10 -12.78 -17.56 -11.08
CA GLY A 10 -13.69 -16.55 -10.54
C GLY A 10 -15.02 -17.12 -10.04
N LYS A 11 -15.58 -18.10 -10.76
CA LYS A 11 -16.78 -18.82 -10.28
C LYS A 11 -16.53 -19.57 -8.97
N LYS A 12 -15.34 -20.19 -8.82
CA LYS A 12 -14.96 -20.85 -7.57
C LYS A 12 -14.78 -19.81 -6.45
N LEU A 13 -14.09 -18.71 -6.71
CA LEU A 13 -13.93 -17.60 -5.78
C LEU A 13 -15.28 -17.06 -5.30
N LEU A 14 -16.22 -16.79 -6.23
CA LEU A 14 -17.56 -16.31 -5.87
C LEU A 14 -18.33 -17.30 -4.99
N LYS A 15 -18.12 -18.63 -5.16
CA LYS A 15 -18.72 -19.63 -4.30
C LYS A 15 -18.21 -19.54 -2.84
N LEU A 16 -16.95 -19.17 -2.61
CA LEU A 16 -16.42 -18.95 -1.26
C LEU A 16 -17.17 -17.80 -0.54
N PHE A 17 -17.68 -16.83 -1.30
CA PHE A 17 -18.54 -15.73 -0.80
C PHE A 17 -20.04 -16.08 -0.87
N GLY A 18 -20.41 -17.37 -0.87
CA GLY A 18 -21.80 -17.81 -0.91
C GLY A 18 -22.47 -17.76 -2.29
N GLY A 19 -21.73 -17.45 -3.36
CA GLY A 19 -22.21 -17.48 -4.75
C GLY A 19 -23.22 -16.37 -5.15
N ARG A 20 -23.53 -15.44 -4.23
CA ARG A 20 -24.51 -14.36 -4.43
C ARG A 20 -23.90 -12.96 -4.37
N LEU A 21 -22.57 -12.87 -4.38
CA LEU A 21 -21.84 -11.59 -4.33
C LEU A 21 -22.23 -10.72 -5.52
N ARG A 22 -22.76 -9.53 -5.26
CA ARG A 22 -23.13 -8.52 -6.27
C ARG A 22 -22.16 -7.35 -6.31
N PHE A 23 -21.42 -7.13 -5.22
CA PHE A 23 -20.49 -6.04 -5.08
C PHE A 23 -19.36 -6.44 -4.12
N LEU A 24 -18.12 -6.24 -4.55
CA LEU A 24 -16.89 -6.36 -3.74
C LEU A 24 -16.20 -5.00 -3.73
N GLY A 25 -16.41 -4.22 -2.69
CA GLY A 25 -15.70 -2.95 -2.49
C GLY A 25 -14.28 -3.20 -1.98
N ILE A 26 -13.30 -2.63 -2.64
CA ILE A 26 -11.88 -2.70 -2.26
C ILE A 26 -11.39 -1.29 -2.00
N GLY A 27 -10.79 -1.04 -0.83
CA GLY A 27 -10.30 0.27 -0.45
C GLY A 27 -9.29 0.19 0.69
N GLY A 28 -8.73 1.34 1.06
CA GLY A 28 -7.78 1.47 2.18
C GLY A 28 -6.31 1.21 1.81
N ALA A 29 -6.03 0.46 0.75
CA ALA A 29 -4.68 0.24 0.22
C ALA A 29 -4.74 0.05 -1.31
N LYS A 30 -3.57 0.16 -1.95
CA LYS A 30 -3.45 -0.10 -3.39
C LYS A 30 -3.60 -1.60 -3.64
N LEU A 31 -4.46 -1.97 -4.61
CA LEU A 31 -4.62 -3.33 -5.06
C LEU A 31 -3.48 -3.71 -6.03
N ASP A 32 -2.93 -4.92 -5.88
CA ASP A 32 -1.95 -5.45 -6.83
C ASP A 32 -2.56 -5.52 -8.25
N GLY A 33 -1.82 -5.02 -9.24
CA GLY A 33 -2.31 -4.92 -10.62
C GLY A 33 -2.56 -6.29 -11.27
N GLY A 34 -1.86 -7.34 -10.84
CA GLY A 34 -2.10 -8.73 -11.29
C GLY A 34 -3.40 -9.28 -10.71
N ALA A 35 -3.63 -9.05 -9.41
CA ALA A 35 -4.88 -9.40 -8.74
C ALA A 35 -6.07 -8.64 -9.34
N GLU A 36 -5.93 -7.34 -9.58
CA GLU A 36 -6.98 -6.53 -10.21
C GLU A 36 -7.33 -7.04 -11.61
N LYS A 37 -6.30 -7.30 -12.42
CA LYS A 37 -6.48 -7.87 -13.76
C LYS A 37 -7.16 -9.23 -13.72
N PHE A 38 -6.82 -10.07 -12.74
CA PHE A 38 -7.51 -11.34 -12.52
C PHE A 38 -8.98 -11.13 -12.20
N LEU A 39 -9.33 -10.26 -11.25
CA LEU A 39 -10.71 -9.95 -10.87
C LEU A 39 -11.53 -9.48 -12.08
N LEU A 40 -10.96 -8.60 -12.90
CA LEU A 40 -11.59 -8.09 -14.13
C LEU A 40 -11.82 -9.21 -15.16
N GLU A 41 -10.79 -10.02 -15.48
CA GLU A 41 -10.88 -11.12 -16.46
C GLU A 41 -11.80 -12.25 -15.94
N ALA A 42 -11.83 -12.49 -14.65
CA ALA A 42 -12.67 -13.47 -13.96
C ALA A 42 -14.14 -13.01 -13.83
N LYS A 43 -14.43 -11.74 -14.14
CA LYS A 43 -15.75 -11.11 -14.00
C LYS A 43 -16.29 -11.13 -12.56
N VAL A 44 -15.40 -10.97 -11.59
CA VAL A 44 -15.78 -10.70 -10.21
C VAL A 44 -16.36 -9.28 -10.13
N PRO A 45 -17.52 -9.05 -9.49
CA PRO A 45 -18.14 -7.72 -9.41
C PRO A 45 -17.41 -6.84 -8.38
N TYR A 46 -16.19 -6.41 -8.67
CA TYR A 46 -15.41 -5.54 -7.79
C TYR A 46 -15.46 -4.08 -8.22
N ALA A 47 -15.17 -3.21 -7.28
CA ALA A 47 -14.84 -1.81 -7.53
C ALA A 47 -13.81 -1.34 -6.50
N ILE A 48 -12.92 -0.44 -6.93
CA ILE A 48 -11.96 0.23 -6.04
C ILE A 48 -12.57 1.55 -5.62
N GLY A 49 -12.55 1.83 -4.29
CA GLY A 49 -12.91 3.11 -3.72
C GLY A 49 -11.70 3.81 -3.12
N TYR A 50 -11.61 5.11 -3.32
CA TYR A 50 -10.60 5.97 -2.72
C TYR A 50 -11.24 6.96 -1.75
N GLY A 51 -10.58 7.15 -0.63
CA GLY A 51 -10.94 8.13 0.37
C GLY A 51 -10.20 7.91 1.67
N LEU A 52 -10.49 8.76 2.65
CA LEU A 52 -9.82 8.81 3.94
C LEU A 52 -10.86 8.81 5.07
N THR A 53 -10.42 8.49 6.28
CA THR A 53 -11.26 8.60 7.49
C THR A 53 -11.78 10.04 7.64
N GLU A 54 -10.93 11.01 7.34
CA GLU A 54 -11.20 12.45 7.38
C GLU A 54 -12.29 12.89 6.38
N THR A 55 -12.69 12.04 5.44
CA THR A 55 -13.69 12.35 4.41
C THR A 55 -14.92 11.43 4.44
N ALA A 56 -15.09 10.58 5.44
CA ALA A 56 -16.21 9.72 5.82
C ALA A 56 -16.77 8.78 4.72
N PRO A 57 -16.01 7.89 4.14
CA PRO A 57 -14.62 7.98 3.68
C PRO A 57 -14.51 8.28 2.17
N LEU A 58 -15.59 8.10 1.34
CA LEU A 58 -15.49 7.95 -0.11
C LEU A 58 -15.34 9.30 -0.85
N LEU A 59 -14.23 9.45 -1.57
CA LEU A 59 -13.97 10.58 -2.45
C LEU A 59 -14.13 10.22 -3.94
N ALA A 60 -13.66 9.03 -4.35
CA ALA A 60 -13.80 8.55 -5.72
C ALA A 60 -14.12 7.06 -5.74
N GLY A 61 -14.86 6.63 -6.74
CA GLY A 61 -15.25 5.23 -6.92
C GLY A 61 -16.03 5.01 -8.21
N ALA A 62 -16.10 3.76 -8.65
CA ALA A 62 -16.87 3.36 -9.83
C ALA A 62 -17.81 2.20 -9.50
N ALA A 63 -18.85 2.02 -10.29
CA ALA A 63 -19.66 0.81 -10.24
C ALA A 63 -18.86 -0.40 -10.78
N PRO A 64 -19.11 -1.64 -10.31
CA PRO A 64 -18.39 -2.84 -10.77
C PRO A 64 -18.39 -3.08 -12.27
N SER A 65 -19.40 -2.57 -12.97
CA SER A 65 -19.50 -2.65 -14.45
C SER A 65 -18.68 -1.61 -15.20
N GLN A 66 -18.07 -0.65 -14.49
CA GLN A 66 -17.40 0.52 -15.07
C GLN A 66 -15.97 0.69 -14.58
N VAL A 67 -15.38 -0.36 -14.01
CA VAL A 67 -13.99 -0.29 -13.50
C VAL A 67 -12.98 -0.11 -14.62
N ARG A 68 -11.91 0.65 -14.34
CA ARG A 68 -10.70 0.79 -15.17
C ARG A 68 -9.49 0.35 -14.37
N LEU A 69 -8.65 -0.48 -14.95
CA LEU A 69 -7.45 -0.99 -14.29
C LEU A 69 -6.57 0.15 -13.74
N GLY A 70 -6.22 0.05 -12.47
CA GLY A 70 -5.38 1.00 -11.75
C GLY A 70 -6.06 2.30 -11.34
N SER A 71 -7.33 2.51 -11.72
CA SER A 71 -8.09 3.72 -11.36
C SER A 71 -8.97 3.48 -10.15
N THR A 72 -9.11 4.50 -9.32
CA THR A 72 -10.08 4.54 -8.22
C THR A 72 -11.47 4.99 -8.66
N GLY A 73 -11.63 5.37 -9.93
CA GLY A 73 -12.91 5.83 -10.48
C GLY A 73 -13.06 7.35 -10.57
N PRO A 74 -14.21 7.84 -11.04
CA PRO A 74 -14.56 9.26 -11.02
C PRO A 74 -14.86 9.72 -9.59
N GLN A 75 -14.91 11.04 -9.38
CA GLN A 75 -15.36 11.61 -8.11
C GLN A 75 -16.75 11.11 -7.73
N ALA A 76 -16.96 10.86 -6.43
CA ALA A 76 -18.25 10.41 -5.90
C ALA A 76 -19.31 11.53 -5.99
N PRO A 77 -20.60 11.19 -6.02
CA PRO A 77 -21.66 12.20 -6.02
C PRO A 77 -21.53 13.14 -4.80
N GLY A 78 -21.61 14.45 -5.04
CA GLY A 78 -21.47 15.48 -4.01
C GLY A 78 -20.03 15.78 -3.57
N VAL A 79 -19.04 15.14 -4.18
CA VAL A 79 -17.63 15.40 -3.98
C VAL A 79 -17.08 16.21 -5.15
N GLN A 80 -16.25 17.21 -4.85
CA GLN A 80 -15.42 17.89 -5.84
C GLN A 80 -13.96 17.56 -5.57
N LEU A 81 -13.21 17.20 -6.61
CA LEU A 81 -11.78 16.90 -6.54
C LEU A 81 -11.05 17.81 -7.52
N ARG A 82 -9.89 18.30 -7.11
CA ARG A 82 -8.92 18.97 -7.99
C ARG A 82 -7.51 18.55 -7.63
N LEU A 83 -6.57 18.85 -8.51
CA LEU A 83 -5.13 18.69 -8.24
C LEU A 83 -4.51 20.02 -7.94
N GLU A 84 -3.68 20.09 -6.91
CA GLU A 84 -2.81 21.24 -6.60
C GLU A 84 -1.35 20.89 -6.84
N HIS A 85 -0.51 21.92 -7.03
CA HIS A 85 0.93 21.77 -7.28
C HIS A 85 1.26 20.78 -8.41
N ILE A 86 0.54 20.90 -9.52
CA ILE A 86 0.68 19.99 -10.66
C ILE A 86 2.08 20.06 -11.26
N ASN A 87 2.77 18.93 -11.30
CA ASN A 87 4.01 18.79 -12.04
C ASN A 87 3.71 18.79 -13.55
N PRO A 88 4.30 19.73 -14.35
CA PRO A 88 3.98 19.86 -15.75
C PRO A 88 4.39 18.66 -16.61
N ASP A 89 5.44 17.93 -16.22
CA ASP A 89 5.95 16.79 -16.97
C ASP A 89 5.14 15.53 -16.72
N THR A 90 4.75 15.28 -15.46
CA THR A 90 4.02 14.07 -15.06
C THR A 90 2.52 14.26 -15.02
N ARG A 91 2.03 15.52 -15.00
CA ARG A 91 0.62 15.91 -14.80
C ARG A 91 0.03 15.44 -13.47
N GLN A 92 0.87 15.06 -12.53
CA GLN A 92 0.50 14.64 -11.19
C GLN A 92 0.49 15.83 -10.24
N GLY A 93 -0.45 15.82 -9.29
CA GLY A 93 -0.57 16.85 -8.26
C GLY A 93 -1.18 16.30 -7.00
N GLU A 94 -1.14 17.08 -5.92
CA GLU A 94 -1.84 16.75 -4.68
C GLU A 94 -3.34 16.73 -4.92
N VAL A 95 -3.99 15.63 -4.56
CA VAL A 95 -5.46 15.54 -4.60
C VAL A 95 -6.03 16.35 -3.44
N VAL A 96 -6.85 17.35 -3.75
CA VAL A 96 -7.61 18.09 -2.75
C VAL A 96 -9.11 17.90 -2.96
N ALA A 97 -9.87 17.87 -1.86
CA ALA A 97 -11.28 17.51 -1.88
C ALA A 97 -12.14 18.60 -1.22
N LEU A 98 -13.29 18.88 -1.82
CA LEU A 98 -14.35 19.68 -1.22
C LEU A 98 -15.63 18.83 -1.17
N THR A 99 -16.12 18.55 0.03
CA THR A 99 -17.31 17.73 0.27
C THR A 99 -17.90 18.01 1.63
N PRO A 100 -19.24 17.90 1.81
CA PRO A 100 -19.86 18.04 3.10
C PRO A 100 -19.42 16.99 4.15
N SER A 101 -18.83 15.89 3.70
CA SER A 101 -18.39 14.78 4.54
C SER A 101 -16.98 14.93 5.11
N VAL A 102 -16.28 16.05 4.82
CA VAL A 102 -14.96 16.33 5.42
C VAL A 102 -15.12 16.57 6.91
N MET A 103 -14.19 16.05 7.71
CA MET A 103 -14.10 16.27 9.15
C MET A 103 -14.07 17.75 9.52
N LEU A 104 -14.49 18.09 10.71
CA LEU A 104 -14.34 19.44 11.25
C LEU A 104 -12.90 19.77 11.65
N GLY A 105 -12.09 18.76 11.92
CA GLY A 105 -10.69 18.87 12.30
C GLY A 105 -10.21 17.73 13.19
N TYR A 106 -8.94 17.75 13.51
CA TYR A 106 -8.33 16.81 14.45
C TYR A 106 -8.60 17.22 15.90
N PHE A 107 -9.05 16.27 16.70
CA PHE A 107 -9.42 16.53 18.09
C PHE A 107 -8.24 17.09 18.90
N LYS A 108 -8.44 18.25 19.53
CA LYS A 108 -7.44 18.98 20.32
C LYS A 108 -6.12 19.26 19.58
N ASN A 109 -6.14 19.32 18.24
CA ASN A 109 -4.97 19.63 17.43
C ASN A 109 -5.31 20.64 16.32
N PRO A 110 -5.46 21.94 16.66
CA PRO A 110 -5.81 22.98 15.70
C PRO A 110 -4.70 23.23 14.67
N GLU A 111 -3.43 23.05 15.05
CA GLU A 111 -2.30 23.24 14.16
C GLU A 111 -2.34 22.20 13.02
N ALA A 112 -2.42 20.92 13.34
CA ALA A 112 -2.56 19.86 12.32
C ALA A 112 -3.85 20.03 11.51
N THR A 113 -4.92 20.56 12.12
CA THR A 113 -6.15 20.87 11.37
C THR A 113 -5.92 21.96 10.32
N LYS A 114 -5.22 23.05 10.71
CA LYS A 114 -4.92 24.15 9.79
C LYS A 114 -4.04 23.71 8.62
N GLU A 115 -3.10 22.79 8.84
CA GLU A 115 -2.19 22.28 7.81
C GLU A 115 -2.90 21.51 6.70
N VAL A 116 -4.04 20.87 7.00
CA VAL A 116 -4.76 20.02 6.05
C VAL A 116 -5.90 20.72 5.32
N PHE A 117 -6.10 22.01 5.54
CA PHE A 117 -7.05 22.82 4.78
C PHE A 117 -6.32 23.92 4.01
N THR A 118 -6.79 24.16 2.78
CA THR A 118 -6.37 25.31 1.98
C THR A 118 -7.08 26.57 2.46
N ASP A 119 -6.58 27.75 2.07
CA ASP A 119 -7.21 29.02 2.44
C ASP A 119 -8.64 29.18 1.89
N ASP A 120 -8.96 28.49 0.79
CA ASP A 120 -10.29 28.45 0.17
C ASP A 120 -11.14 27.25 0.63
N GLY A 121 -10.71 26.55 1.70
CA GLY A 121 -11.48 25.55 2.42
C GLY A 121 -11.47 24.13 1.84
N TRP A 122 -10.57 23.82 0.92
CA TRP A 122 -10.40 22.45 0.44
C TRP A 122 -9.55 21.62 1.38
N PHE A 123 -9.89 20.36 1.51
CA PHE A 123 -9.13 19.40 2.32
C PHE A 123 -7.96 18.80 1.51
N ARG A 124 -6.75 18.94 2.05
CA ARG A 124 -5.51 18.34 1.51
C ARG A 124 -5.43 16.88 1.91
N THR A 125 -5.52 15.98 0.93
CA THR A 125 -5.47 14.54 1.23
C THR A 125 -4.06 14.05 1.56
N GLY A 126 -3.03 14.76 1.12
CA GLY A 126 -1.64 14.32 1.13
C GLY A 126 -1.35 13.18 0.16
N ASP A 127 -2.29 12.84 -0.71
CA ASP A 127 -2.12 11.84 -1.75
C ASP A 127 -1.83 12.50 -3.10
N LEU A 128 -0.90 11.93 -3.84
CA LEU A 128 -0.59 12.33 -5.20
C LEU A 128 -1.48 11.55 -6.18
N GLY A 129 -2.03 12.26 -7.16
CA GLY A 129 -2.88 11.66 -8.17
C GLY A 129 -2.78 12.32 -9.54
N GLU A 130 -3.45 11.72 -10.50
CA GLU A 130 -3.67 12.27 -11.83
C GLU A 130 -5.10 11.94 -12.28
N PHE A 131 -5.66 12.80 -13.14
CA PHE A 131 -6.90 12.51 -13.84
C PHE A 131 -6.62 12.14 -15.29
N ASP A 132 -7.33 11.13 -15.79
CA ASP A 132 -7.38 10.90 -17.23
C ASP A 132 -8.31 11.93 -17.92
N LYS A 133 -8.36 11.87 -19.25
CA LYS A 133 -9.20 12.75 -20.08
C LYS A 133 -10.70 12.65 -19.80
N ASP A 134 -11.15 11.56 -19.20
CA ASP A 134 -12.55 11.29 -18.87
C ASP A 134 -12.85 11.62 -17.38
N GLY A 135 -11.89 12.20 -16.64
CA GLY A 135 -12.04 12.57 -15.23
C GLY A 135 -11.91 11.41 -14.24
N TRP A 136 -11.28 10.31 -14.66
CA TRP A 136 -11.00 9.20 -13.76
C TRP A 136 -9.73 9.44 -12.97
N LEU A 137 -9.82 9.25 -11.65
CA LEU A 137 -8.71 9.46 -10.74
C LEU A 137 -7.81 8.21 -10.64
N TYR A 138 -6.50 8.43 -10.69
CA TYR A 138 -5.45 7.45 -10.46
C TYR A 138 -4.57 7.93 -9.32
N ILE A 139 -4.59 7.24 -8.19
CA ILE A 139 -3.70 7.53 -7.05
C ILE A 139 -2.32 6.95 -7.33
N LYS A 140 -1.29 7.76 -7.15
CA LYS A 140 0.12 7.40 -7.39
C LYS A 140 0.84 7.02 -6.10
N GLY A 141 0.59 7.72 -5.00
CA GLY A 141 1.20 7.44 -3.70
C GLY A 141 0.93 8.55 -2.71
N ARG A 142 1.61 8.49 -1.55
CA ARG A 142 1.57 9.50 -0.51
C ARG A 142 2.70 10.50 -0.70
N LEU A 143 2.39 11.81 -0.67
CA LEU A 143 3.40 12.87 -0.76
C LEU A 143 4.49 12.75 0.32
N LYS A 144 4.09 12.46 1.57
CA LYS A 144 5.03 12.31 2.71
C LYS A 144 5.94 11.08 2.61
N ASN A 145 5.57 10.08 1.79
CA ASN A 145 6.33 8.83 1.64
C ASN A 145 7.15 8.81 0.36
N MET A 146 6.92 9.77 -0.54
CA MET A 146 7.63 9.83 -1.81
C MET A 146 9.13 10.01 -1.56
N ILE A 147 9.92 9.18 -2.22
CA ILE A 147 11.37 9.25 -2.22
C ILE A 147 11.80 9.95 -3.51
N VAL A 148 12.66 10.93 -3.40
CA VAL A 148 13.26 11.58 -4.57
C VAL A 148 14.55 10.86 -4.90
N GLY A 149 14.59 10.20 -6.05
CA GLY A 149 15.76 9.49 -6.53
C GLY A 149 16.91 10.42 -6.90
N PRO A 150 18.13 9.88 -7.09
CA PRO A 150 19.33 10.67 -7.40
C PRO A 150 19.24 11.50 -8.68
N GLY A 151 18.40 11.09 -9.63
CA GLY A 151 18.13 11.82 -10.88
C GLY A 151 16.92 12.76 -10.81
N GLY A 152 16.33 12.97 -9.62
CA GLY A 152 15.14 13.80 -9.43
C GLY A 152 13.81 13.07 -9.73
N GLU A 153 13.84 11.78 -9.99
CA GLU A 153 12.66 10.97 -10.23
C GLU A 153 11.88 10.70 -8.93
N ASN A 154 10.56 10.73 -9.04
CA ASN A 154 9.67 10.39 -7.93
C ASN A 154 9.50 8.87 -7.82
N ILE A 155 9.86 8.32 -6.68
CA ILE A 155 9.72 6.90 -6.35
C ILE A 155 8.63 6.78 -5.29
N TYR A 156 7.68 5.90 -5.54
CA TYR A 156 6.55 5.63 -4.62
C TYR A 156 6.78 4.29 -3.93
N PRO A 157 7.17 4.29 -2.65
CA PRO A 157 7.43 3.05 -1.89
C PRO A 157 6.26 2.07 -1.93
N GLU A 158 5.03 2.58 -1.89
CA GLU A 158 3.81 1.77 -1.89
C GLU A 158 3.65 0.92 -3.16
N ASP A 159 4.17 1.37 -4.29
CA ASP A 159 4.16 0.61 -5.54
C ASP A 159 5.08 -0.62 -5.44
N ILE A 160 6.25 -0.43 -4.85
CA ILE A 160 7.24 -1.50 -4.63
C ILE A 160 6.72 -2.48 -3.59
N GLU A 161 6.16 -1.97 -2.49
CA GLU A 161 5.56 -2.76 -1.41
C GLU A 161 4.37 -3.60 -1.88
N THR A 162 3.56 -3.04 -2.79
CA THR A 162 2.48 -3.80 -3.42
C THR A 162 3.02 -5.03 -4.15
N VAL A 163 4.15 -4.89 -4.86
CA VAL A 163 4.81 -6.01 -5.53
C VAL A 163 5.42 -6.98 -4.51
N LEU A 164 6.10 -6.46 -3.48
CA LEU A 164 6.65 -7.28 -2.38
C LEU A 164 5.57 -8.12 -1.72
N ASN A 165 4.48 -7.49 -1.28
CA ASN A 165 3.38 -8.13 -0.56
C ASN A 165 2.55 -9.09 -1.45
N SER A 166 2.77 -9.10 -2.78
CA SER A 166 2.22 -10.13 -3.67
C SER A 166 3.01 -11.44 -3.63
N HIS A 167 4.15 -11.47 -2.96
CA HIS A 167 4.98 -12.66 -2.84
C HIS A 167 4.52 -13.51 -1.65
N VAL A 168 4.32 -14.83 -1.87
CA VAL A 168 3.74 -15.77 -0.88
C VAL A 168 4.49 -15.79 0.46
N TYR A 169 5.80 -15.59 0.43
CA TYR A 169 6.65 -15.62 1.63
C TYR A 169 6.77 -14.28 2.37
N ILE A 170 6.07 -13.23 1.92
CA ILE A 170 6.07 -11.94 2.59
C ILE A 170 4.71 -11.71 3.26
N ALA A 171 4.74 -11.49 4.57
CA ALA A 171 3.55 -11.11 5.33
C ALA A 171 3.31 -9.60 5.27
N ASP A 172 4.38 -8.80 5.43
CA ASP A 172 4.35 -7.34 5.37
C ASP A 172 5.69 -6.79 4.87
N SER A 173 5.67 -5.61 4.28
CA SER A 173 6.89 -4.92 3.87
C SER A 173 6.81 -3.40 3.98
N ILE A 174 7.97 -2.77 4.12
CA ILE A 174 8.17 -1.32 3.98
C ILE A 174 9.40 -1.11 3.11
N VAL A 175 9.31 -0.15 2.20
CA VAL A 175 10.47 0.33 1.43
C VAL A 175 10.90 1.69 1.95
N THR A 176 12.18 1.82 2.27
CA THR A 176 12.82 3.05 2.76
C THR A 176 14.02 3.40 1.91
N GLU A 177 14.45 4.65 1.99
CA GLU A 177 15.72 5.06 1.44
C GLU A 177 16.77 5.02 2.56
N GLN A 178 17.89 4.35 2.30
CA GLN A 178 19.05 4.29 3.18
C GLN A 178 20.30 4.55 2.33
N GLU A 179 21.04 5.61 2.66
CA GLU A 179 22.29 5.98 1.96
C GLU A 179 22.14 6.12 0.43
N GLY A 180 21.04 6.70 -0.03
CA GLY A 180 20.75 6.87 -1.46
C GLY A 180 20.30 5.59 -2.17
N ARG A 181 19.99 4.52 -1.42
CA ARG A 181 19.53 3.23 -1.96
C ARG A 181 18.16 2.86 -1.42
N LEU A 182 17.38 2.18 -2.23
CA LEU A 182 16.10 1.63 -1.79
C LEU A 182 16.32 0.30 -1.09
N VAL A 183 15.90 0.23 0.17
CA VAL A 183 15.98 -0.96 1.02
C VAL A 183 14.57 -1.43 1.36
N ALA A 184 14.30 -2.70 1.15
CA ALA A 184 13.05 -3.33 1.56
C ALA A 184 13.21 -3.99 2.92
N LEU A 185 12.50 -3.50 3.93
CA LEU A 185 12.33 -4.17 5.21
C LEU A 185 11.14 -5.13 5.07
N VAL A 186 11.33 -6.40 5.33
CA VAL A 186 10.29 -7.43 5.15
C VAL A 186 10.07 -8.24 6.41
N HIS A 187 8.83 -8.49 6.74
CA HIS A 187 8.44 -9.51 7.70
C HIS A 187 7.98 -10.74 6.93
N PHE A 188 8.66 -11.87 7.18
CA PHE A 188 8.38 -13.10 6.46
C PHE A 188 7.14 -13.83 6.97
N ASN A 189 6.40 -14.45 6.06
CA ASN A 189 5.36 -15.40 6.38
C ASN A 189 5.99 -16.73 6.82
N ARG A 190 6.16 -16.90 8.12
CA ARG A 190 6.86 -18.07 8.69
C ARG A 190 6.17 -19.38 8.38
N ASP A 191 4.84 -19.41 8.44
CA ASP A 191 4.06 -20.63 8.19
C ASP A 191 4.30 -21.16 6.77
N GLU A 192 4.35 -20.26 5.77
CA GLU A 192 4.61 -20.63 4.37
C GLU A 192 6.06 -21.10 4.15
N ILE A 193 7.02 -20.50 4.85
CA ILE A 193 8.44 -20.91 4.76
C ILE A 193 8.64 -22.25 5.50
N GLU A 194 8.05 -22.43 6.68
CA GLU A 194 8.11 -23.67 7.42
C GLU A 194 7.48 -24.84 6.64
N ALA A 195 6.32 -24.62 6.01
CA ALA A 195 5.70 -25.61 5.16
C ALA A 195 6.59 -26.02 3.97
N MET A 196 7.40 -25.09 3.46
CA MET A 196 8.38 -25.38 2.42
C MET A 196 9.56 -26.19 2.96
N VAL A 197 10.06 -25.86 4.15
CA VAL A 197 11.20 -26.54 4.80
C VAL A 197 10.79 -27.94 5.29
N ASP A 198 9.57 -28.15 5.77
CA ASP A 198 9.08 -29.43 6.24
C ASP A 198 9.07 -30.52 5.12
N ASN A 199 8.94 -30.11 3.87
CA ASN A 199 9.09 -31.00 2.72
C ASN A 199 10.54 -31.43 2.43
N TRP A 200 11.55 -30.83 3.11
CA TRP A 200 13.00 -31.02 2.91
C TRP A 200 13.70 -31.57 4.17
N ARG A 201 12.94 -32.07 5.15
CA ARG A 201 13.42 -32.42 6.51
C ARG A 201 14.51 -33.49 6.60
N GLU A 202 14.91 -34.14 5.53
CA GLU A 202 15.95 -35.18 5.60
C GLU A 202 17.41 -34.66 5.59
N GLU A 203 17.69 -33.35 5.38
CA GLU A 203 19.06 -32.85 5.15
C GLU A 203 19.60 -31.85 6.17
N TRP A 204 18.86 -31.37 7.18
CA TRP A 204 19.31 -30.26 8.06
C TRP A 204 19.32 -30.60 9.54
N GLU A 205 20.51 -30.50 10.17
CA GLU A 205 20.74 -30.88 11.58
C GLU A 205 20.09 -29.92 12.60
N THR A 206 19.84 -28.64 12.27
CA THR A 206 19.14 -27.71 13.17
C THR A 206 18.14 -26.80 12.43
N LYS A 207 16.97 -26.57 13.07
CA LYS A 207 15.93 -25.68 12.52
C LYS A 207 16.39 -24.24 12.27
N LYS A 208 17.35 -23.76 13.08
CA LYS A 208 17.83 -22.37 13.02
C LYS A 208 18.74 -22.14 11.81
N GLU A 209 19.70 -23.04 11.58
CA GLU A 209 20.62 -22.95 10.44
C GLU A 209 19.87 -23.09 9.10
N ALA A 210 18.90 -24.01 9.07
CA ALA A 210 18.03 -24.16 7.91
C ALA A 210 17.21 -22.90 7.62
N TRP A 211 16.69 -22.23 8.65
CA TRP A 211 15.96 -20.98 8.53
C TRP A 211 16.87 -19.87 7.99
N GLU A 212 18.04 -19.66 8.60
CA GLU A 212 18.99 -18.60 8.19
C GLU A 212 19.45 -18.78 6.74
N ALA A 213 19.84 -20.00 6.35
CA ALA A 213 20.24 -20.29 4.99
C ALA A 213 19.11 -20.08 3.98
N LYS A 214 17.88 -20.47 4.35
CA LYS A 214 16.71 -20.33 3.49
C LYS A 214 16.27 -18.87 3.35
N THR A 215 16.29 -18.09 4.42
CA THR A 215 15.94 -16.67 4.36
C THR A 215 16.95 -15.88 3.52
N GLU A 216 18.24 -16.17 3.59
CA GLU A 216 19.24 -15.53 2.72
C GLU A 216 19.00 -15.85 1.23
N GLN A 217 18.68 -17.09 0.90
CA GLN A 217 18.29 -17.46 -0.47
C GLN A 217 17.03 -16.71 -0.90
N LEU A 218 16.00 -16.67 -0.04
CA LEU A 218 14.74 -16.00 -0.32
C LEU A 218 14.88 -14.50 -0.51
N LYS A 219 15.75 -13.83 0.27
CA LYS A 219 16.03 -12.40 0.09
C LYS A 219 16.49 -12.09 -1.33
N LYS A 220 17.36 -12.92 -1.89
CA LYS A 220 17.83 -12.76 -3.27
C LYS A 220 16.72 -13.03 -4.28
N GLU A 221 15.96 -14.11 -4.11
CA GLU A 221 14.84 -14.45 -5.00
C GLU A 221 13.76 -13.35 -5.00
N ILE A 222 13.44 -12.80 -3.81
CA ILE A 222 12.48 -11.70 -3.65
C ILE A 222 12.99 -10.42 -4.31
N MET A 223 14.26 -10.09 -4.12
CA MET A 223 14.86 -8.93 -4.77
C MET A 223 14.79 -9.04 -6.30
N ASP A 224 15.14 -10.20 -6.86
CA ASP A 224 15.06 -10.45 -8.29
C ASP A 224 13.60 -10.39 -8.79
N PHE A 225 12.67 -10.99 -8.05
CA PHE A 225 11.23 -10.97 -8.35
C PHE A 225 10.65 -9.54 -8.39
N VAL A 226 11.00 -8.71 -7.41
CA VAL A 226 10.54 -7.32 -7.35
C VAL A 226 11.18 -6.49 -8.46
N ASN A 227 12.51 -6.60 -8.61
CA ASN A 227 13.28 -5.81 -9.58
C ASN A 227 12.94 -6.14 -11.04
N ALA A 228 12.37 -7.32 -11.30
CA ALA A 228 11.82 -7.67 -12.61
C ALA A 228 10.46 -7.03 -12.92
N LYS A 229 9.74 -6.56 -11.89
CA LYS A 229 8.36 -6.04 -12.03
C LYS A 229 8.25 -4.53 -11.86
N VAL A 230 9.20 -3.91 -11.17
CA VAL A 230 9.25 -2.46 -10.98
C VAL A 230 10.06 -1.77 -12.08
N ASN A 231 9.88 -0.45 -12.23
CA ASN A 231 10.71 0.32 -13.15
C ASN A 231 12.16 0.43 -12.64
N ARG A 232 13.08 0.87 -13.52
CA ARG A 232 14.53 0.91 -13.20
C ARG A 232 14.89 1.78 -11.99
N PHE A 233 14.12 2.82 -11.71
CA PHE A 233 14.38 3.76 -10.61
C PHE A 233 13.82 3.25 -9.27
N SER A 234 12.85 2.34 -9.33
CA SER A 234 12.20 1.72 -8.17
C SER A 234 12.82 0.38 -7.77
N ARG A 235 13.99 0.04 -8.33
CA ARG A 235 14.68 -1.20 -7.97
C ARG A 235 15.25 -1.12 -6.57
N ILE A 236 14.95 -2.15 -5.77
CA ILE A 236 15.53 -2.30 -4.43
C ILE A 236 16.93 -2.88 -4.54
N SER A 237 17.81 -2.43 -3.66
CA SER A 237 19.21 -2.88 -3.58
C SER A 237 19.45 -3.91 -2.49
N GLU A 238 18.54 -4.01 -1.54
CA GLU A 238 18.66 -4.88 -0.38
C GLU A 238 17.28 -5.29 0.15
N VAL A 239 17.20 -6.51 0.70
CA VAL A 239 16.06 -7.02 1.45
C VAL A 239 16.53 -7.36 2.86
N VAL A 240 15.99 -6.69 3.86
CA VAL A 240 16.32 -6.86 5.28
C VAL A 240 15.15 -7.50 6.00
N GLU A 241 15.40 -8.56 6.75
CA GLU A 241 14.39 -9.21 7.57
C GLU A 241 14.10 -8.41 8.83
N GLU A 242 12.84 -8.05 9.05
CA GLU A 242 12.33 -7.61 10.34
C GLU A 242 11.79 -8.82 11.10
N LYS A 243 12.41 -9.14 12.24
CA LYS A 243 12.09 -10.34 13.03
C LYS A 243 10.75 -10.20 13.75
N ASP A 244 10.42 -8.99 14.16
CA ASP A 244 9.18 -8.66 14.84
C ASP A 244 8.14 -8.12 13.85
N ASP A 245 6.87 -8.30 14.17
CA ASP A 245 5.77 -7.68 13.42
C ASP A 245 5.94 -6.15 13.36
N PHE A 246 5.65 -5.57 12.21
CA PHE A 246 5.63 -4.11 12.10
C PHE A 246 4.58 -3.51 13.03
N ALA A 247 4.96 -2.43 13.74
CA ALA A 247 4.02 -1.65 14.54
C ALA A 247 2.93 -1.05 13.64
N LYS A 248 1.67 -1.35 13.95
CA LYS A 248 0.51 -0.92 13.15
C LYS A 248 -0.40 0.04 13.91
N THR A 249 -1.12 0.84 13.16
CA THR A 249 -2.24 1.63 13.67
C THR A 249 -3.45 0.72 13.98
N PRO A 250 -4.48 1.20 14.70
CA PRO A 250 -5.73 0.44 14.89
C PRO A 250 -6.41 0.06 13.56
N THR A 251 -6.12 0.76 12.48
CA THR A 251 -6.60 0.46 11.13
C THR A 251 -5.65 -0.44 10.32
N HIS A 252 -4.74 -1.16 11.00
CA HIS A 252 -3.78 -2.10 10.43
C HIS A 252 -2.77 -1.49 9.43
N LYS A 253 -2.56 -0.18 9.42
CA LYS A 253 -1.51 0.47 8.62
C LYS A 253 -0.20 0.52 9.39
N ILE A 254 0.91 0.18 8.72
CA ILE A 254 2.24 0.21 9.33
C ILE A 254 2.64 1.65 9.67
N LYS A 255 3.16 1.87 10.88
CA LYS A 255 3.69 3.16 11.36
C LYS A 255 5.09 3.40 10.78
N ARG A 256 5.16 3.82 9.51
CA ARG A 256 6.42 4.00 8.75
C ARG A 256 7.47 4.84 9.46
N PHE A 257 7.06 5.89 10.19
CA PHE A 257 7.97 6.80 10.87
C PHE A 257 8.89 6.10 11.88
N LEU A 258 8.52 4.92 12.38
CA LEU A 258 9.36 4.13 13.28
C LEU A 258 10.49 3.40 12.55
N TYR A 259 10.44 3.30 11.24
CA TYR A 259 11.37 2.50 10.40
C TYR A 259 12.19 3.37 9.44
N ASN A 260 11.91 4.67 9.35
CA ASN A 260 12.75 5.62 8.62
C ASN A 260 14.02 5.87 9.43
N ARG A 261 15.07 5.10 9.19
CA ARG A 261 16.38 5.27 9.84
C ARG A 261 17.11 6.46 9.21
N SER A 262 16.92 7.67 9.75
CA SER A 262 17.87 8.76 9.51
C SER A 262 19.15 8.51 10.32
N LYS A 263 20.31 8.96 9.82
CA LYS A 263 21.67 8.73 10.34
C LYS A 263 21.92 9.04 11.84
N ASP A 264 20.94 9.58 12.57
CA ASP A 264 21.13 10.11 13.93
C ASP A 264 20.53 9.29 15.07
N ASN A 265 19.89 8.14 14.81
CA ASN A 265 19.28 7.38 15.92
C ASN A 265 19.47 5.87 15.74
N ASP A 266 20.51 5.35 16.34
CA ASP A 266 20.86 3.92 16.45
C ASP A 266 19.99 3.16 17.47
N LYS A 267 18.81 3.68 17.83
CA LYS A 267 17.83 2.99 18.70
C LYS A 267 16.41 3.32 18.25
N PRO A 268 15.54 2.31 18.06
CA PRO A 268 14.11 2.56 17.91
C PRO A 268 13.61 3.26 19.17
N GLN A 269 12.98 4.44 19.00
CA GLN A 269 12.27 5.07 20.11
C GLN A 269 11.08 4.18 20.47
N ARG A 270 11.25 3.33 21.49
CA ARG A 270 10.13 2.62 22.11
C ARG A 270 9.29 3.67 22.82
N GLU A 271 8.08 3.92 22.31
CA GLU A 271 7.07 4.63 23.09
C GLU A 271 6.91 3.91 24.42
N GLN A 272 7.13 4.63 25.52
CA GLN A 272 6.76 4.13 26.86
C GLN A 272 5.23 3.92 26.86
N PRO A 273 4.73 2.82 27.40
CA PRO A 273 3.29 2.60 27.51
C PRO A 273 2.68 3.74 28.32
N ALA A 274 1.65 4.37 27.75
CA ALA A 274 0.88 5.43 28.40
C ALA A 274 0.51 4.97 29.81
N GLY A 275 0.93 5.75 30.82
CA GLY A 275 0.66 5.49 32.22
C GLY A 275 -0.84 5.31 32.46
N LYS A 276 -1.18 4.29 33.26
CA LYS A 276 -2.55 4.06 33.72
C LYS A 276 -3.07 5.34 34.39
N PRO A 277 -4.33 5.75 34.18
CA PRO A 277 -4.91 6.86 34.91
C PRO A 277 -4.97 6.47 36.38
N GLU A 278 -4.35 7.29 37.23
CA GLU A 278 -4.54 7.22 38.70
C GLU A 278 -6.01 7.53 39.02
N THR A 279 -6.68 6.53 39.56
CA THR A 279 -8.00 6.69 40.21
C THR A 279 -7.84 7.54 41.48
N LYS A 280 -8.46 8.69 41.48
CA LYS A 280 -8.90 9.41 42.69
C LYS A 280 -10.41 9.50 42.67
#